data_3449871e0b7623068ec9d06935ce621b
#
_entry.id   3449871e0b7623068ec9d06935ce621b
#
_cell.length_a   1.000
_cell.length_b   1.000
_cell.length_c   1.000
_cell.angle_alpha   90.00
_cell.angle_beta   90.00
_cell.angle_gamma   90.00
#
_symmetry.space_group_name_H-M   'P 1'
#
loop_
_entity.id
_entity.type
_entity.pdbx_description
1 polymer ?
#
loop_
_entity_poly.entity_id
_entity_poly.type
_entity_poly.pdbx_seq_one_letter_code
_entity_poly.pdbx_strand_id
1 'polypeptide(L)'
;MVSTLRKKQSTHSTTRKRKGKGGDEYADTDFYPKIKAFKTVFLKVSDIHTIAYFLYGNPKGKPVLVVHGGPGGGTVPTYARYFDPKKYFIILVDQRGAGKSTPFGEIKENTTPDLISDFEKIRRLLNVDKWQVFGGSWGSTLSLAYAIEHPAVVSELVLRGIFVMRQSELDWIQQGPGANHVFPEAWQYYIDAIPPKERGDFVKAYGKRFNGSMGAKEQDKACLAWSQWEASIAHLIPTPHKEVMKDLKKTKNYIPMALIEHHYFINNCFFPRQGYVLETANLAKIKHIPMTIVNGQYDMICPLTTAYELHQKMPHSTLYATLAGHSMLDKENINHLVKATNHYA
;
A
#
# COMPACT_ATOMS: atom_id res chain seq x y z
N MET A 1 34.54 -48.88 -34.47
CA MET A 1 35.57 -49.36 -33.53
C MET A 1 35.41 -48.63 -32.22
N VAL A 2 35.18 -49.43 -31.19
CA VAL A 2 35.44 -49.24 -29.76
C VAL A 2 34.68 -48.13 -29.03
N SER A 3 33.64 -48.51 -28.46
CA SER A 3 33.01 -48.38 -27.15
C SER A 3 33.93 -47.94 -26.00
N THR A 4 33.50 -46.98 -25.22
CA THR A 4 33.72 -47.02 -23.76
C THR A 4 32.56 -46.30 -23.02
N LEU A 5 31.78 -47.11 -22.35
CA LEU A 5 30.79 -46.75 -21.34
C LEU A 5 31.46 -46.10 -20.11
N ARG A 6 30.98 -44.96 -19.66
CA ARG A 6 31.19 -44.48 -18.28
C ARG A 6 29.86 -44.37 -17.55
N LYS A 7 29.80 -45.11 -16.44
CA LYS A 7 28.69 -45.20 -15.49
C LYS A 7 28.30 -43.86 -14.91
N LYS A 8 26.99 -43.54 -14.94
CA LYS A 8 26.37 -42.52 -14.14
C LYS A 8 26.28 -42.97 -12.69
N GLN A 9 26.90 -42.23 -11.78
CA GLN A 9 26.54 -42.26 -10.37
C GLN A 9 25.33 -41.36 -10.15
N SER A 10 24.22 -41.95 -9.75
CA SER A 10 23.02 -41.25 -9.31
C SER A 10 23.23 -40.86 -7.87
N THR A 11 23.39 -39.57 -7.60
CA THR A 11 23.23 -39.02 -6.25
C THR A 11 21.73 -38.75 -6.01
N HIS A 12 21.10 -39.61 -5.25
CA HIS A 12 19.76 -39.42 -4.72
C HIS A 12 19.85 -38.30 -3.65
N SER A 13 19.42 -37.09 -4.01
CA SER A 13 19.10 -36.05 -3.06
C SER A 13 17.72 -36.36 -2.47
N THR A 14 17.71 -36.95 -1.29
CA THR A 14 16.49 -37.11 -0.47
C THR A 14 16.10 -35.77 0.10
N THR A 15 15.20 -35.08 -0.58
CA THR A 15 14.47 -33.94 0.00
C THR A 15 13.55 -34.45 1.11
N ARG A 16 14.03 -34.35 2.34
CA ARG A 16 13.21 -34.55 3.55
C ARG A 16 12.09 -33.50 3.56
N LYS A 17 10.86 -33.91 3.22
CA LYS A 17 9.66 -33.13 3.51
C LYS A 17 9.53 -32.96 5.02
N ARG A 18 9.96 -31.82 5.54
CA ARG A 18 9.58 -31.39 6.89
C ARG A 18 8.11 -31.00 6.87
N LYS A 19 7.24 -31.83 7.43
CA LYS A 19 5.91 -31.44 7.93
C LYS A 19 6.12 -30.51 9.13
N GLY A 20 6.20 -29.20 8.89
CA GLY A 20 6.21 -28.18 9.93
C GLY A 20 4.78 -27.68 10.15
N LYS A 21 4.29 -27.79 11.37
CA LYS A 21 3.12 -27.06 11.86
C LYS A 21 3.35 -25.56 11.65
N GLY A 22 2.44 -24.87 10.91
CA GLY A 22 2.32 -23.40 10.91
C GLY A 22 3.64 -22.62 10.81
N GLY A 23 4.49 -22.92 9.82
CA GLY A 23 5.67 -22.13 9.54
C GLY A 23 5.26 -20.73 9.10
N ASP A 24 5.97 -19.71 9.59
CA ASP A 24 5.80 -18.34 9.14
C ASP A 24 6.01 -18.31 7.62
N GLU A 25 5.01 -17.87 6.86
CA GLU A 25 5.05 -17.78 5.38
C GLU A 25 6.25 -16.97 4.87
N TYR A 26 6.83 -16.15 5.73
CA TYR A 26 7.96 -15.26 5.44
C TYR A 26 9.26 -15.70 6.14
N ALA A 27 9.42 -16.97 6.46
CA ALA A 27 10.60 -17.49 7.17
C ALA A 27 11.94 -17.22 6.47
N ASP A 28 11.92 -17.11 5.13
CA ASP A 28 13.10 -16.86 4.30
C ASP A 28 13.27 -15.38 3.90
N THR A 29 12.62 -14.45 4.60
CA THR A 29 12.72 -13.00 4.36
C THR A 29 13.50 -12.31 5.45
N ASP A 30 13.95 -11.08 5.18
CA ASP A 30 14.68 -10.22 6.14
C ASP A 30 13.76 -9.56 7.18
N PHE A 31 12.51 -9.98 7.31
CA PHE A 31 11.59 -9.47 8.31
C PHE A 31 12.11 -9.60 9.74
N TYR A 32 11.95 -8.55 10.52
CA TYR A 32 12.11 -8.62 11.97
C TYR A 32 11.05 -9.51 12.61
N PRO A 33 11.34 -10.08 13.80
CA PRO A 33 10.37 -10.90 14.52
C PRO A 33 9.04 -10.19 14.77
N LYS A 34 7.95 -10.95 14.87
CA LYS A 34 6.63 -10.42 15.24
C LYS A 34 6.68 -9.84 16.66
N ILE A 35 6.21 -8.61 16.80
CA ILE A 35 6.05 -7.93 18.08
C ILE A 35 4.60 -7.49 18.28
N LYS A 36 4.21 -7.25 19.52
CA LYS A 36 2.89 -6.69 19.85
C LYS A 36 2.97 -5.20 20.03
N ALA A 37 1.89 -4.50 19.68
CA ALA A 37 1.73 -3.10 20.08
C ALA A 37 1.75 -3.01 21.60
N PHE A 38 2.56 -2.11 22.15
CA PHE A 38 2.55 -1.85 23.59
C PHE A 38 1.45 -0.84 23.97
N LYS A 39 0.91 -0.10 23.00
CA LYS A 39 -0.21 0.81 23.18
C LYS A 39 -1.05 0.90 21.92
N THR A 40 -2.37 0.91 22.08
CA THR A 40 -3.36 1.27 21.07
C THR A 40 -4.08 2.51 21.57
N VAL A 41 -4.25 3.49 20.70
CA VAL A 41 -4.90 4.77 21.03
C VAL A 41 -6.01 5.03 20.01
N PHE A 42 -7.12 5.55 20.52
CA PHE A 42 -8.23 6.05 19.71
C PHE A 42 -8.30 7.56 19.93
N LEU A 43 -8.06 8.32 18.87
CA LEU A 43 -7.99 9.79 18.91
C LEU A 43 -9.18 10.41 18.17
N LYS A 44 -10.02 11.15 18.87
CA LYS A 44 -11.06 11.96 18.21
C LYS A 44 -10.37 13.10 17.45
N VAL A 45 -10.53 13.13 16.13
CA VAL A 45 -9.89 14.11 15.23
C VAL A 45 -10.86 15.11 14.62
N SER A 46 -12.16 14.77 14.60
CA SER A 46 -13.27 15.66 14.23
C SER A 46 -14.53 15.24 14.98
N ASP A 47 -15.66 15.90 14.72
CA ASP A 47 -16.94 15.49 15.32
C ASP A 47 -17.41 14.12 14.79
N ILE A 48 -16.98 13.74 13.61
CA ILE A 48 -17.32 12.48 12.95
C ILE A 48 -16.28 11.40 13.25
N HIS A 49 -14.98 11.72 13.11
CA HIS A 49 -13.91 10.73 13.07
C HIS A 49 -13.16 10.55 14.38
N THR A 50 -12.97 9.27 14.72
CA THR A 50 -12.00 8.82 15.72
C THR A 50 -11.02 7.87 15.01
N ILE A 51 -9.75 8.26 14.95
CA ILE A 51 -8.70 7.43 14.31
C ILE A 51 -8.00 6.54 15.33
N ALA A 52 -7.61 5.36 14.88
CA ALA A 52 -6.83 4.40 15.67
C ALA A 52 -5.35 4.48 15.28
N TYR A 53 -4.45 4.48 16.26
CA TYR A 53 -3.03 4.26 15.99
C TYR A 53 -2.40 3.34 17.03
N PHE A 54 -1.32 2.67 16.60
CA PHE A 54 -0.70 1.59 17.34
C PHE A 54 0.78 1.88 17.50
N LEU A 55 1.28 1.75 18.72
CA LEU A 55 2.67 2.02 19.07
C LEU A 55 3.43 0.72 19.30
N TYR A 56 4.54 0.55 18.58
CA TYR A 56 5.38 -0.63 18.62
C TYR A 56 6.85 -0.26 18.86
N GLY A 57 7.65 -1.25 19.21
CA GLY A 57 9.11 -1.13 19.33
C GLY A 57 9.57 -0.35 20.54
N ASN A 58 10.61 0.45 20.38
CA ASN A 58 11.27 1.21 21.44
C ASN A 58 10.72 2.64 21.53
N PRO A 59 10.02 3.04 22.61
CA PRO A 59 9.48 4.41 22.76
C PRO A 59 10.55 5.52 22.73
N LYS A 60 11.83 5.18 22.95
CA LYS A 60 12.97 6.11 22.88
C LYS A 60 13.74 5.98 21.56
N GLY A 61 13.29 5.11 20.67
CA GLY A 61 13.92 4.88 19.37
C GLY A 61 13.58 5.97 18.36
N LYS A 62 14.14 5.82 17.16
CA LYS A 62 13.84 6.70 16.02
C LYS A 62 12.36 6.62 15.65
N PRO A 63 11.61 7.75 15.65
CA PRO A 63 10.22 7.73 15.31
C PRO A 63 10.00 7.44 13.82
N VAL A 64 9.03 6.60 13.51
CA VAL A 64 8.57 6.37 12.14
C VAL A 64 7.05 6.36 12.06
N LEU A 65 6.50 7.18 11.17
CA LEU A 65 5.10 7.17 10.77
C LEU A 65 4.92 6.16 9.63
N VAL A 66 4.05 5.18 9.80
CA VAL A 66 3.68 4.22 8.76
C VAL A 66 2.33 4.60 8.18
N VAL A 67 2.33 4.88 6.87
CA VAL A 67 1.18 5.36 6.08
C VAL A 67 0.71 4.24 5.15
N HIS A 68 -0.46 3.67 5.47
CA HIS A 68 -1.01 2.57 4.66
C HIS A 68 -1.56 3.03 3.31
N GLY A 69 -1.71 2.09 2.39
CA GLY A 69 -2.27 2.28 1.05
C GLY A 69 -3.79 2.18 0.99
N GLY A 70 -4.29 2.02 -0.19
CA GLY A 70 -5.67 2.10 -0.63
C GLY A 70 -5.84 3.35 -1.48
N PRO A 71 -6.49 4.42 -0.99
CA PRO A 71 -6.88 4.70 0.42
C PRO A 71 -7.94 3.74 0.96
N GLY A 72 -8.00 3.59 2.29
CA GLY A 72 -8.99 2.73 2.94
C GLY A 72 -8.47 1.34 3.39
N GLY A 73 -7.20 1.00 3.10
CA GLY A 73 -6.64 -0.32 3.39
C GLY A 73 -6.46 -0.66 4.88
N GLY A 74 -6.17 0.34 5.71
CA GLY A 74 -5.83 0.12 7.11
C GLY A 74 -4.45 -0.49 7.33
N THR A 75 -4.02 -0.58 8.57
CA THR A 75 -2.74 -1.17 8.95
C THR A 75 -2.89 -2.60 9.47
N VAL A 76 -1.82 -3.37 9.32
CA VAL A 76 -1.71 -4.71 9.92
C VAL A 76 -0.41 -4.81 10.73
N PRO A 77 -0.37 -5.66 11.79
CA PRO A 77 0.81 -5.80 12.64
C PRO A 77 2.10 -6.14 11.89
N THR A 78 1.99 -6.76 10.71
CA THR A 78 3.13 -7.09 9.85
C THR A 78 3.92 -5.85 9.43
N TYR A 79 3.31 -4.68 9.35
CA TYR A 79 4.02 -3.43 9.02
C TYR A 79 5.12 -3.09 10.04
N ALA A 80 4.96 -3.46 11.31
CA ALA A 80 6.01 -3.24 12.32
C ALA A 80 7.25 -4.11 12.08
N ARG A 81 7.18 -5.17 11.28
CA ARG A 81 8.29 -6.08 11.01
C ARG A 81 9.31 -5.55 9.99
N TYR A 82 9.03 -4.43 9.38
CA TYR A 82 10.01 -3.75 8.50
C TYR A 82 11.07 -2.99 9.28
N PHE A 83 10.96 -2.86 10.60
CA PHE A 83 11.78 -2.01 11.44
C PHE A 83 12.43 -2.81 12.57
N ASP A 84 13.70 -2.50 12.89
CA ASP A 84 14.34 -3.02 14.09
C ASP A 84 13.60 -2.49 15.34
N PRO A 85 12.93 -3.38 16.09
CA PRO A 85 12.11 -2.95 17.23
C PRO A 85 12.95 -2.38 18.40
N LYS A 86 14.27 -2.58 18.40
CA LYS A 86 15.16 -1.99 19.40
C LYS A 86 15.53 -0.56 19.06
N LYS A 87 15.56 -0.21 17.77
CA LYS A 87 16.01 1.08 17.25
C LYS A 87 14.84 2.02 16.95
N TYR A 88 13.67 1.50 16.57
CA TYR A 88 12.55 2.30 16.10
C TYR A 88 11.42 2.43 17.13
N PHE A 89 10.85 3.64 17.19
CA PHE A 89 9.53 3.91 17.73
C PHE A 89 8.55 3.93 16.55
N ILE A 90 7.75 2.87 16.41
CA ILE A 90 6.95 2.61 15.22
C ILE A 90 5.50 3.01 15.48
N ILE A 91 4.97 3.93 14.67
CA ILE A 91 3.61 4.46 14.76
C ILE A 91 2.83 4.01 13.51
N LEU A 92 1.96 3.00 13.67
CA LEU A 92 1.03 2.59 12.63
C LEU A 92 -0.27 3.36 12.79
N VAL A 93 -0.75 4.04 11.74
CA VAL A 93 -1.97 4.85 11.80
C VAL A 93 -3.00 4.30 10.83
N ASP A 94 -4.17 3.92 11.35
CA ASP A 94 -5.35 3.67 10.52
C ASP A 94 -5.95 5.03 10.15
N GLN A 95 -5.92 5.38 8.87
CA GLN A 95 -6.49 6.62 8.35
C GLN A 95 -8.01 6.65 8.57
N ARG A 96 -8.65 7.81 8.39
CA ARG A 96 -10.10 7.97 8.57
C ARG A 96 -10.87 6.90 7.77
N GLY A 97 -11.85 6.28 8.41
CA GLY A 97 -12.71 5.26 7.80
C GLY A 97 -12.08 3.89 7.59
N ALA A 98 -10.77 3.71 7.85
CA ALA A 98 -10.02 2.49 7.59
C ALA A 98 -9.65 1.74 8.87
N GLY A 99 -9.43 0.43 8.76
CA GLY A 99 -8.94 -0.42 9.84
C GLY A 99 -9.82 -0.36 11.09
N LYS A 100 -9.28 0.10 12.22
CA LYS A 100 -10.02 0.32 13.47
C LYS A 100 -10.49 1.74 13.69
N SER A 101 -10.23 2.64 12.75
CA SER A 101 -10.76 4.00 12.77
C SER A 101 -12.27 4.00 12.49
N THR A 102 -12.99 4.91 13.14
CA THR A 102 -14.45 4.98 13.04
C THR A 102 -14.92 6.38 12.63
N PRO A 103 -16.08 6.48 11.92
CA PRO A 103 -16.93 5.39 11.40
C PRO A 103 -16.24 4.64 10.24
N PHE A 104 -16.52 3.33 10.13
CA PHE A 104 -15.91 2.47 9.12
C PHE A 104 -16.45 2.76 7.72
N GLY A 105 -15.57 3.01 6.76
CA GLY A 105 -15.93 3.36 5.38
C GLY A 105 -16.50 4.78 5.19
N GLU A 106 -16.44 5.64 6.20
CA GLU A 106 -16.96 7.00 6.14
C GLU A 106 -16.10 7.91 5.24
N ILE A 107 -16.74 8.61 4.32
CA ILE A 107 -16.10 9.50 3.35
C ILE A 107 -16.29 10.99 3.65
N LYS A 108 -17.24 11.36 4.49
CA LYS A 108 -17.47 12.75 4.89
C LYS A 108 -16.29 13.23 5.75
N GLU A 109 -15.79 14.43 5.53
CA GLU A 109 -14.58 14.95 6.20
C GLU A 109 -13.40 13.95 6.10
N ASN A 110 -13.23 13.32 4.94
CA ASN A 110 -12.14 12.37 4.68
C ASN A 110 -11.43 12.81 3.40
N THR A 111 -10.49 13.74 3.55
CA THR A 111 -9.73 14.36 2.47
C THR A 111 -8.23 14.32 2.75
N THR A 112 -7.38 14.52 1.75
CA THR A 112 -5.92 14.57 1.94
C THR A 112 -5.49 15.61 2.99
N PRO A 113 -6.00 16.85 3.00
CA PRO A 113 -5.69 17.80 4.07
C PRO A 113 -6.11 17.33 5.46
N ASP A 114 -7.27 16.65 5.58
CA ASP A 114 -7.70 16.08 6.87
C ASP A 114 -6.70 15.04 7.39
N LEU A 115 -6.24 14.13 6.53
CA LEU A 115 -5.28 13.10 6.92
C LEU A 115 -3.92 13.70 7.32
N ILE A 116 -3.45 14.72 6.61
CA ILE A 116 -2.23 15.47 6.95
C ILE A 116 -2.37 16.11 8.32
N SER A 117 -3.51 16.78 8.58
CA SER A 117 -3.81 17.37 9.89
C SER A 117 -3.83 16.33 11.01
N ASP A 118 -4.39 15.15 10.75
CA ASP A 118 -4.44 14.06 11.73
C ASP A 118 -3.04 13.54 12.08
N PHE A 119 -2.13 13.43 11.11
CA PHE A 119 -0.73 13.06 11.37
C PHE A 119 -0.04 14.09 12.25
N GLU A 120 -0.26 15.40 12.02
CA GLU A 120 0.28 16.46 12.86
C GLU A 120 -0.28 16.45 14.29
N LYS A 121 -1.57 16.10 14.47
CA LYS A 121 -2.14 15.89 15.80
C LYS A 121 -1.44 14.75 16.54
N ILE A 122 -1.24 13.61 15.88
CA ILE A 122 -0.54 12.45 16.46
C ILE A 122 0.91 12.83 16.80
N ARG A 123 1.64 13.45 15.86
CA ARG A 123 3.04 13.84 16.07
C ARG A 123 3.21 14.69 17.30
N ARG A 124 2.38 15.73 17.45
CA ARG A 124 2.40 16.65 18.60
C ARG A 124 2.04 15.95 19.90
N LEU A 125 1.02 15.08 19.91
CA LEU A 125 0.61 14.31 21.09
C LEU A 125 1.69 13.33 21.57
N LEU A 126 2.52 12.83 20.66
CA LEU A 126 3.63 11.95 20.97
C LEU A 126 4.95 12.70 21.27
N ASN A 127 4.95 14.05 21.22
CA ASN A 127 6.14 14.91 21.37
C ASN A 127 7.27 14.50 20.41
N VAL A 128 6.92 14.18 19.15
CA VAL A 128 7.87 13.83 18.11
C VAL A 128 8.27 15.07 17.33
N ASP A 129 9.53 15.47 17.37
CA ASP A 129 10.04 16.61 16.61
C ASP A 129 10.07 16.32 15.11
N LYS A 130 10.69 15.23 14.75
CA LYS A 130 10.80 14.73 13.36
C LYS A 130 10.60 13.22 13.34
N TRP A 131 10.05 12.71 12.26
CA TRP A 131 9.94 11.27 12.01
C TRP A 131 10.29 10.86 10.59
N GLN A 132 10.76 9.65 10.45
CA GLN A 132 10.79 8.98 9.16
C GLN A 132 9.35 8.73 8.71
N VAL A 133 9.06 8.84 7.41
CA VAL A 133 7.75 8.50 6.86
C VAL A 133 7.91 7.31 5.92
N PHE A 134 7.15 6.26 6.18
CA PHE A 134 7.15 5.01 5.44
C PHE A 134 5.77 4.79 4.83
N GLY A 135 5.67 4.82 3.50
CA GLY A 135 4.39 4.70 2.81
C GLY A 135 4.45 3.96 1.50
N GLY A 136 3.37 3.27 1.16
CA GLY A 136 3.28 2.52 -0.10
C GLY A 136 1.94 2.70 -0.80
N SER A 137 1.93 2.65 -2.16
CA SER A 137 0.72 2.85 -2.96
C SER A 137 0.14 4.26 -2.70
N TRP A 138 -1.15 4.40 -2.43
CA TRP A 138 -1.71 5.63 -1.88
C TRP A 138 -0.88 6.22 -0.73
N GLY A 139 -0.36 5.37 0.15
CA GLY A 139 0.51 5.82 1.24
C GLY A 139 1.77 6.52 0.76
N SER A 140 2.31 6.23 -0.43
CA SER A 140 3.43 6.98 -1.02
C SER A 140 3.00 8.39 -1.45
N THR A 141 1.82 8.52 -2.04
CA THR A 141 1.20 9.80 -2.42
C THR A 141 0.98 10.68 -1.20
N LEU A 142 0.35 10.13 -0.17
CA LEU A 142 0.06 10.84 1.08
C LEU A 142 1.35 11.22 1.84
N SER A 143 2.37 10.37 1.81
CA SER A 143 3.70 10.65 2.39
C SER A 143 4.39 11.80 1.68
N LEU A 144 4.35 11.84 0.35
CA LEU A 144 4.87 12.97 -0.44
C LEU A 144 4.10 14.26 -0.14
N ALA A 145 2.76 14.21 -0.14
CA ALA A 145 1.92 15.36 0.16
C ALA A 145 2.19 15.90 1.57
N TYR A 146 2.29 15.02 2.57
CA TYR A 146 2.65 15.38 3.94
C TYR A 146 4.03 16.03 4.03
N ALA A 147 5.04 15.45 3.37
CA ALA A 147 6.39 16.00 3.37
C ALA A 147 6.45 17.37 2.66
N ILE A 148 5.70 17.56 1.57
CA ILE A 148 5.60 18.83 0.85
C ILE A 148 4.98 19.93 1.73
N GLU A 149 3.99 19.59 2.54
CA GLU A 149 3.32 20.54 3.45
C GLU A 149 4.12 20.79 4.73
N HIS A 150 4.79 19.75 5.25
CA HIS A 150 5.54 19.79 6.51
C HIS A 150 6.99 19.33 6.36
N PRO A 151 7.81 19.94 5.47
CA PRO A 151 9.15 19.42 5.17
C PRO A 151 10.12 19.47 6.36
N ALA A 152 9.88 20.33 7.34
CA ALA A 152 10.74 20.49 8.51
C ALA A 152 10.65 19.33 9.51
N VAL A 153 9.56 18.52 9.46
CA VAL A 153 9.29 17.46 10.44
C VAL A 153 9.46 16.04 9.87
N VAL A 154 9.87 15.93 8.59
CA VAL A 154 10.19 14.66 7.95
C VAL A 154 11.70 14.49 7.90
N SER A 155 12.22 13.42 8.49
CA SER A 155 13.66 13.13 8.49
C SER A 155 14.10 12.37 7.25
N GLU A 156 13.34 11.35 6.83
CA GLU A 156 13.57 10.55 5.61
C GLU A 156 12.23 10.03 5.05
N LEU A 157 12.23 9.71 3.78
CA LEU A 157 11.13 9.05 3.08
C LEU A 157 11.54 7.65 2.62
N VAL A 158 10.76 6.63 2.99
CA VAL A 158 10.85 5.28 2.43
C VAL A 158 9.52 4.98 1.74
N LEU A 159 9.55 4.97 0.42
CA LEU A 159 8.35 4.90 -0.41
C LEU A 159 8.32 3.60 -1.24
N ARG A 160 7.12 3.03 -1.45
CA ARG A 160 6.92 1.83 -2.26
C ARG A 160 5.70 1.97 -3.18
N GLY A 161 5.83 1.45 -4.44
CA GLY A 161 4.70 1.44 -5.36
C GLY A 161 4.15 2.84 -5.60
N ILE A 162 4.91 3.69 -6.28
CA ILE A 162 4.62 5.12 -6.39
C ILE A 162 3.36 5.36 -7.21
N PHE A 163 2.41 6.06 -6.60
CA PHE A 163 1.16 6.57 -7.19
C PHE A 163 1.11 8.09 -7.03
N VAL A 164 0.62 8.84 -8.01
CA VAL A 164 0.63 10.31 -7.98
C VAL A 164 -0.67 10.95 -8.45
N MET A 165 -1.71 10.15 -8.61
CA MET A 165 -3.05 10.57 -9.05
C MET A 165 -3.01 11.23 -10.43
N ARG A 166 -2.73 10.47 -11.45
CA ARG A 166 -2.90 10.86 -12.86
C ARG A 166 -4.03 10.05 -13.49
N GLN A 167 -4.70 10.63 -14.47
CA GLN A 167 -5.73 9.90 -15.22
C GLN A 167 -5.16 8.65 -15.90
N SER A 168 -3.94 8.73 -16.42
CA SER A 168 -3.26 7.57 -17.02
C SER A 168 -3.02 6.41 -16.05
N GLU A 169 -2.85 6.67 -14.77
CA GLU A 169 -2.72 5.63 -13.73
C GLU A 169 -4.08 4.99 -13.43
N LEU A 170 -5.15 5.81 -13.41
CA LEU A 170 -6.52 5.29 -13.26
C LEU A 170 -6.95 4.51 -14.50
N ASP A 171 -6.65 4.99 -15.70
CA ASP A 171 -6.97 4.28 -16.94
C ASP A 171 -6.26 2.93 -16.99
N TRP A 172 -4.99 2.88 -16.57
CA TRP A 172 -4.19 1.66 -16.51
C TRP A 172 -4.85 0.58 -15.64
N ILE A 173 -5.35 0.95 -14.46
CA ILE A 173 -5.88 -0.02 -13.50
C ILE A 173 -7.40 -0.18 -13.56
N GLN A 174 -8.16 0.89 -13.79
CA GLN A 174 -9.62 0.86 -13.63
C GLN A 174 -10.39 0.84 -14.95
N GLN A 175 -9.79 1.27 -16.08
CA GLN A 175 -10.51 1.39 -17.35
C GLN A 175 -9.94 0.49 -18.45
N GLY A 176 -8.61 0.44 -18.59
CA GLY A 176 -7.92 -0.24 -19.69
C GLY A 176 -7.90 0.59 -21.01
N PRO A 177 -7.07 0.21 -21.98
CA PRO A 177 -6.13 -0.93 -21.89
C PRO A 177 -5.00 -0.69 -20.90
N GLY A 178 -4.67 -1.71 -20.11
CA GLY A 178 -3.65 -1.63 -19.08
C GLY A 178 -3.43 -3.01 -18.41
N ALA A 179 -3.50 -3.06 -17.08
CA ALA A 179 -3.30 -4.28 -16.29
C ALA A 179 -4.27 -5.42 -16.69
N ASN A 180 -5.44 -5.10 -17.22
CA ASN A 180 -6.42 -6.05 -17.73
C ASN A 180 -5.91 -6.93 -18.88
N HIS A 181 -4.91 -6.47 -19.67
CA HIS A 181 -4.28 -7.26 -20.72
C HIS A 181 -3.41 -8.39 -20.16
N VAL A 182 -2.90 -8.23 -18.96
CA VAL A 182 -2.05 -9.22 -18.28
C VAL A 182 -2.89 -10.17 -17.41
N PHE A 183 -4.01 -9.70 -16.88
CA PHE A 183 -4.88 -10.46 -15.97
C PHE A 183 -6.34 -10.52 -16.47
N PRO A 184 -6.61 -11.10 -17.65
CA PRO A 184 -7.94 -11.05 -18.26
C PRO A 184 -9.00 -11.81 -17.45
N GLU A 185 -8.65 -12.89 -16.75
CA GLU A 185 -9.58 -13.65 -15.91
C GLU A 185 -10.01 -12.84 -14.68
N ALA A 186 -9.07 -12.22 -13.96
CA ALA A 186 -9.38 -11.38 -12.80
C ALA A 186 -10.18 -10.14 -13.21
N TRP A 187 -9.88 -9.57 -14.39
CA TRP A 187 -10.63 -8.48 -14.98
C TRP A 187 -12.07 -8.84 -15.30
N GLN A 188 -12.34 -10.09 -15.72
CA GLN A 188 -13.70 -10.52 -16.02
C GLN A 188 -14.61 -10.40 -14.80
N TYR A 189 -14.15 -10.79 -13.61
CA TYR A 189 -14.92 -10.61 -12.38
C TYR A 189 -15.21 -9.14 -12.04
N TYR A 190 -14.30 -8.25 -12.37
CA TYR A 190 -14.48 -6.82 -12.20
C TYR A 190 -15.55 -6.28 -13.14
N ILE A 191 -15.45 -6.55 -14.43
CA ILE A 191 -16.42 -6.03 -15.42
C ILE A 191 -17.81 -6.64 -15.30
N ASP A 192 -17.95 -7.87 -14.81
CA ASP A 192 -19.24 -8.57 -14.67
C ASP A 192 -20.14 -7.98 -13.56
N ALA A 193 -19.55 -7.19 -12.65
CA ALA A 193 -20.32 -6.41 -11.70
C ALA A 193 -21.03 -5.20 -12.34
N ILE A 194 -20.65 -4.84 -13.58
CA ILE A 194 -21.15 -3.65 -14.29
C ILE A 194 -21.89 -4.07 -15.58
N PRO A 195 -23.14 -3.63 -15.79
CA PRO A 195 -23.88 -3.90 -17.03
C PRO A 195 -23.11 -3.39 -18.26
N PRO A 196 -23.15 -4.09 -19.40
CA PRO A 196 -22.40 -3.74 -20.61
C PRO A 196 -22.58 -2.28 -21.06
N LYS A 197 -23.79 -1.74 -20.95
CA LYS A 197 -24.10 -0.34 -21.32
C LYS A 197 -23.42 0.73 -20.46
N GLU A 198 -22.89 0.35 -19.30
CA GLU A 198 -22.23 1.26 -18.36
C GLU A 198 -20.70 1.11 -18.34
N ARG A 199 -20.12 0.19 -19.11
CA ARG A 199 -18.69 -0.16 -19.11
C ARG A 199 -17.79 0.88 -19.82
N GLY A 200 -18.39 1.95 -20.38
CA GLY A 200 -17.62 3.05 -20.98
C GLY A 200 -16.82 3.88 -19.97
N ASP A 201 -17.21 3.85 -18.70
CA ASP A 201 -16.55 4.54 -17.58
C ASP A 201 -16.79 3.73 -16.30
N PHE A 202 -15.85 2.88 -15.95
CA PHE A 202 -16.00 1.99 -14.79
C PHE A 202 -15.99 2.76 -13.47
N VAL A 203 -15.17 3.78 -13.31
CA VAL A 203 -15.12 4.59 -12.08
C VAL A 203 -16.51 5.19 -11.80
N LYS A 204 -17.12 5.80 -12.81
CA LYS A 204 -18.47 6.36 -12.71
C LYS A 204 -19.54 5.27 -12.49
N ALA A 205 -19.42 4.13 -13.17
CA ALA A 205 -20.39 3.03 -13.06
C ALA A 205 -20.36 2.38 -11.67
N TYR A 206 -19.20 2.18 -11.11
CA TYR A 206 -19.02 1.71 -9.73
C TYR A 206 -19.54 2.73 -8.71
N GLY A 207 -19.29 4.03 -8.93
CA GLY A 207 -19.76 5.11 -8.06
C GLY A 207 -21.27 5.14 -7.89
N LYS A 208 -22.06 4.81 -8.94
CA LYS A 208 -23.51 4.67 -8.83
C LYS A 208 -23.95 3.58 -7.84
N ARG A 209 -23.12 2.56 -7.63
CA ARG A 209 -23.38 1.43 -6.73
C ARG A 209 -22.89 1.73 -5.32
N PHE A 210 -21.77 2.45 -5.22
CA PHE A 210 -21.16 2.81 -3.94
C PHE A 210 -21.99 3.77 -3.10
N ASN A 211 -22.84 4.61 -3.71
CA ASN A 211 -23.70 5.54 -2.98
C ASN A 211 -24.89 4.86 -2.26
N GLY A 212 -25.06 3.54 -2.42
CA GLY A 212 -26.10 2.76 -1.76
C GLY A 212 -27.52 2.94 -2.31
N SER A 213 -27.74 3.82 -3.29
CA SER A 213 -29.08 4.09 -3.86
C SER A 213 -29.70 2.87 -4.56
N MET A 214 -28.89 1.92 -4.97
CA MET A 214 -29.32 0.66 -5.59
C MET A 214 -29.50 -0.48 -4.58
N GLY A 215 -29.40 -0.19 -3.29
CA GLY A 215 -29.55 -1.12 -2.18
C GLY A 215 -28.22 -1.73 -1.69
N ALA A 216 -28.22 -2.14 -0.42
CA ALA A 216 -27.02 -2.64 0.28
C ALA A 216 -26.39 -3.87 -0.37
N LYS A 217 -27.20 -4.77 -0.95
CA LYS A 217 -26.70 -5.98 -1.63
C LYS A 217 -25.89 -5.64 -2.89
N GLU A 218 -26.35 -4.68 -3.67
CA GLU A 218 -25.65 -4.25 -4.87
C GLU A 218 -24.39 -3.46 -4.52
N GLN A 219 -24.44 -2.63 -3.48
CA GLN A 219 -23.26 -1.94 -2.95
C GLN A 219 -22.17 -2.93 -2.48
N ASP A 220 -22.54 -3.93 -1.67
CA ASP A 220 -21.62 -4.96 -1.17
C ASP A 220 -20.96 -5.73 -2.32
N LYS A 221 -21.76 -6.17 -3.31
CA LYS A 221 -21.27 -6.85 -4.51
C LYS A 221 -20.27 -5.98 -5.28
N ALA A 222 -20.57 -4.71 -5.47
CA ALA A 222 -19.71 -3.78 -6.18
C ALA A 222 -18.39 -3.52 -5.41
N CYS A 223 -18.46 -3.29 -4.10
CA CYS A 223 -17.28 -3.14 -3.26
C CYS A 223 -16.37 -4.37 -3.32
N LEU A 224 -16.97 -5.56 -3.29
CA LEU A 224 -16.22 -6.81 -3.37
C LEU A 224 -15.53 -6.99 -4.73
N ALA A 225 -16.23 -6.69 -5.84
CA ALA A 225 -15.67 -6.81 -7.19
C ALA A 225 -14.54 -5.79 -7.44
N TRP A 226 -14.69 -4.56 -6.97
CA TRP A 226 -13.67 -3.53 -7.03
C TRP A 226 -12.38 -3.97 -6.33
N SER A 227 -12.47 -4.33 -5.06
CA SER A 227 -11.30 -4.70 -4.25
C SER A 227 -10.70 -6.05 -4.65
N GLN A 228 -11.51 -6.98 -5.17
CA GLN A 228 -11.02 -8.26 -5.69
C GLN A 228 -10.09 -8.07 -6.88
N TRP A 229 -10.41 -7.12 -7.77
CA TRP A 229 -9.57 -6.83 -8.92
C TRP A 229 -8.15 -6.47 -8.49
N GLU A 230 -8.01 -5.45 -7.65
CA GLU A 230 -6.71 -5.00 -7.17
C GLU A 230 -5.96 -6.09 -6.39
N ALA A 231 -6.65 -6.77 -5.47
CA ALA A 231 -6.05 -7.85 -4.68
C ALA A 231 -5.53 -9.02 -5.55
N SER A 232 -6.17 -9.29 -6.70
CA SER A 232 -5.77 -10.36 -7.61
C SER A 232 -4.48 -10.07 -8.39
N ILE A 233 -4.14 -8.80 -8.58
CA ILE A 233 -2.99 -8.37 -9.40
C ILE A 233 -1.83 -7.79 -8.59
N ALA A 234 -1.97 -7.79 -7.25
CA ALA A 234 -1.01 -7.14 -6.36
C ALA A 234 0.33 -7.88 -6.25
N HIS A 235 0.35 -9.19 -6.39
CA HIS A 235 1.55 -10.01 -6.21
C HIS A 235 2.22 -10.37 -7.53
N LEU A 236 3.54 -10.54 -7.52
CA LEU A 236 4.30 -11.08 -8.65
C LEU A 236 3.78 -12.47 -9.06
N ILE A 237 3.52 -13.32 -8.07
CA ILE A 237 2.86 -14.61 -8.25
C ILE A 237 1.40 -14.42 -7.80
N PRO A 238 0.44 -14.42 -8.74
CA PRO A 238 -0.95 -14.15 -8.41
C PRO A 238 -1.52 -15.09 -7.37
N THR A 239 -2.24 -14.55 -6.40
CA THR A 239 -3.00 -15.36 -5.43
C THR A 239 -4.22 -15.97 -6.13
N PRO A 240 -4.51 -17.27 -5.94
CA PRO A 240 -5.69 -17.89 -6.51
C PRO A 240 -6.98 -17.15 -6.12
N HIS A 241 -7.87 -16.92 -7.09
CA HIS A 241 -9.12 -16.15 -6.88
C HIS A 241 -9.91 -16.60 -5.63
N LYS A 242 -10.03 -17.91 -5.40
CA LYS A 242 -10.74 -18.45 -4.23
C LYS A 242 -10.13 -17.98 -2.90
N GLU A 243 -8.82 -17.84 -2.83
CA GLU A 243 -8.11 -17.37 -1.64
C GLU A 243 -8.29 -15.88 -1.45
N VAL A 244 -8.16 -15.09 -2.53
CA VAL A 244 -8.46 -13.66 -2.53
C VAL A 244 -9.86 -13.39 -1.98
N MET A 245 -10.87 -14.09 -2.51
CA MET A 245 -12.25 -13.93 -2.09
C MET A 245 -12.49 -14.34 -0.63
N LYS A 246 -11.81 -15.39 -0.16
CA LYS A 246 -11.89 -15.83 1.24
C LYS A 246 -11.34 -14.76 2.19
N ASP A 247 -10.20 -14.17 1.85
CA ASP A 247 -9.54 -13.18 2.71
C ASP A 247 -10.30 -11.84 2.72
N LEU A 248 -10.78 -11.38 1.58
CA LEU A 248 -11.63 -10.19 1.48
C LEU A 248 -12.90 -10.33 2.34
N LYS A 249 -13.64 -11.45 2.19
CA LYS A 249 -14.86 -11.70 2.97
C LYS A 249 -14.61 -11.86 4.47
N LYS A 250 -13.46 -12.39 4.85
CA LYS A 250 -13.07 -12.56 6.27
C LYS A 250 -12.81 -11.22 6.95
N THR A 251 -12.08 -10.33 6.28
CA THR A 251 -11.66 -9.04 6.86
C THR A 251 -12.70 -7.94 6.67
N LYS A 252 -13.56 -8.04 5.64
CA LYS A 252 -14.48 -7.00 5.17
C LYS A 252 -13.80 -5.68 4.78
N ASN A 253 -12.47 -5.65 4.68
CA ASN A 253 -11.72 -4.46 4.29
C ASN A 253 -12.01 -3.99 2.85
N TYR A 254 -12.63 -4.85 2.03
CA TYR A 254 -13.07 -4.49 0.69
C TYR A 254 -14.10 -3.34 0.68
N ILE A 255 -14.87 -3.14 1.76
CA ILE A 255 -15.85 -2.07 1.86
C ILE A 255 -15.17 -0.69 1.94
N PRO A 256 -14.33 -0.38 2.95
CA PRO A 256 -13.65 0.90 3.02
C PRO A 256 -12.65 1.10 1.86
N MET A 257 -11.98 0.04 1.40
CA MET A 257 -11.14 0.12 0.19
C MET A 257 -11.93 0.72 -0.97
N ALA A 258 -13.04 0.07 -1.37
CA ALA A 258 -13.81 0.51 -2.51
C ALA A 258 -14.42 1.92 -2.34
N LEU A 259 -15.03 2.18 -1.18
CA LEU A 259 -15.74 3.45 -0.94
C LEU A 259 -14.78 4.63 -0.85
N ILE A 260 -13.70 4.50 -0.07
CA ILE A 260 -12.77 5.59 0.17
C ILE A 260 -11.86 5.78 -1.05
N GLU A 261 -11.38 4.71 -1.67
CA GLU A 261 -10.57 4.79 -2.89
C GLU A 261 -11.32 5.50 -4.02
N HIS A 262 -12.56 5.08 -4.30
CA HIS A 262 -13.42 5.75 -5.28
C HIS A 262 -13.63 7.23 -4.93
N HIS A 263 -13.92 7.55 -3.67
CA HIS A 263 -14.08 8.92 -3.19
C HIS A 263 -12.84 9.79 -3.48
N TYR A 264 -11.65 9.24 -3.25
CA TYR A 264 -10.41 9.94 -3.55
C TYR A 264 -10.17 10.09 -5.06
N PHE A 265 -10.43 9.05 -5.85
CA PHE A 265 -10.21 9.09 -7.29
C PHE A 265 -11.10 10.10 -8.01
N ILE A 266 -12.40 10.15 -7.70
CA ILE A 266 -13.31 11.12 -8.33
C ILE A 266 -13.06 12.57 -7.89
N ASN A 267 -12.38 12.78 -6.77
CA ASN A 267 -12.01 14.10 -6.25
C ASN A 267 -10.52 14.41 -6.44
N ASN A 268 -9.86 13.76 -7.42
CA ASN A 268 -8.44 13.99 -7.72
C ASN A 268 -7.53 13.89 -6.47
N CYS A 269 -7.85 12.97 -5.54
CA CYS A 269 -7.21 12.85 -4.23
C CYS A 269 -7.15 14.18 -3.45
N PHE A 270 -8.07 15.08 -3.72
CA PHE A 270 -8.14 16.44 -3.15
C PHE A 270 -6.91 17.31 -3.40
N PHE A 271 -6.18 17.00 -4.47
CA PHE A 271 -5.11 17.85 -4.98
C PHE A 271 -5.66 18.89 -5.96
N PRO A 272 -5.01 20.08 -6.07
CA PRO A 272 -5.42 21.11 -7.00
C PRO A 272 -5.44 20.65 -8.48
N ARG A 273 -4.59 19.66 -8.82
CA ARG A 273 -4.48 19.08 -10.17
C ARG A 273 -3.77 17.73 -10.12
N GLN A 274 -3.92 16.96 -11.19
CA GLN A 274 -3.29 15.65 -11.35
C GLN A 274 -1.76 15.75 -11.34
N GLY A 275 -1.10 14.77 -10.72
CA GLY A 275 0.36 14.75 -10.62
C GLY A 275 0.97 15.82 -9.71
N TYR A 276 0.16 16.50 -8.90
CA TYR A 276 0.55 17.62 -8.02
C TYR A 276 1.83 17.32 -7.20
N VAL A 277 1.95 16.13 -6.65
CA VAL A 277 3.10 15.75 -5.80
C VAL A 277 4.41 15.62 -6.59
N LEU A 278 4.38 15.50 -7.93
CA LEU A 278 5.57 15.45 -8.80
C LEU A 278 5.94 16.80 -9.43
N GLU A 279 5.24 17.87 -9.13
CA GLU A 279 5.57 19.18 -9.65
C GLU A 279 6.92 19.65 -9.12
N THR A 280 7.72 20.26 -10.01
CA THR A 280 9.06 20.75 -9.65
C THR A 280 9.05 21.69 -8.45
N ALA A 281 8.07 22.58 -8.36
CA ALA A 281 7.92 23.50 -7.22
C ALA A 281 7.64 22.79 -5.91
N ASN A 282 6.88 21.68 -5.93
CA ASN A 282 6.57 20.89 -4.75
C ASN A 282 7.76 20.01 -4.34
N LEU A 283 8.40 19.34 -5.31
CA LEU A 283 9.59 18.54 -5.05
C LEU A 283 10.76 19.37 -4.54
N ALA A 284 10.89 20.64 -4.98
CA ALA A 284 11.91 21.56 -4.48
C ALA A 284 11.83 21.78 -2.95
N LYS A 285 10.62 21.71 -2.36
CA LYS A 285 10.42 21.87 -0.91
C LYS A 285 11.04 20.72 -0.11
N ILE A 286 11.12 19.53 -0.70
CA ILE A 286 11.57 18.29 -0.05
C ILE A 286 12.90 17.76 -0.59
N LYS A 287 13.59 18.53 -1.46
CA LYS A 287 14.87 18.11 -2.07
C LYS A 287 15.99 17.79 -1.07
N HIS A 288 15.88 18.28 0.17
CA HIS A 288 16.84 18.03 1.23
C HIS A 288 16.53 16.77 2.04
N ILE A 289 15.37 16.13 1.83
CA ILE A 289 14.96 14.95 2.58
C ILE A 289 15.50 13.70 1.88
N PRO A 290 16.33 12.87 2.56
CA PRO A 290 16.79 11.59 2.02
C PRO A 290 15.60 10.70 1.65
N MET A 291 15.66 10.04 0.49
CA MET A 291 14.55 9.26 -0.04
C MET A 291 15.03 7.92 -0.59
N THR A 292 14.36 6.85 -0.18
CA THR A 292 14.48 5.53 -0.80
C THR A 292 13.14 5.13 -1.40
N ILE A 293 13.17 4.68 -2.66
CA ILE A 293 12.02 4.22 -3.43
C ILE A 293 12.22 2.74 -3.72
N VAL A 294 11.23 1.91 -3.37
CA VAL A 294 11.19 0.48 -3.71
C VAL A 294 9.97 0.25 -4.59
N ASN A 295 10.14 -0.24 -5.81
CA ASN A 295 9.03 -0.50 -6.71
C ASN A 295 9.23 -1.82 -7.45
N GLY A 296 8.21 -2.66 -7.48
CA GLY A 296 8.27 -3.89 -8.25
C GLY A 296 8.42 -3.59 -9.75
N GLN A 297 9.33 -4.31 -10.41
CA GLN A 297 9.47 -4.24 -11.88
C GLN A 297 8.18 -4.65 -12.58
N TYR A 298 7.43 -5.55 -11.96
CA TYR A 298 6.17 -6.11 -12.46
C TYR A 298 4.96 -5.62 -11.65
N ASP A 299 5.06 -4.42 -11.09
CA ASP A 299 3.94 -3.79 -10.39
C ASP A 299 2.83 -3.43 -11.39
N MET A 300 1.70 -4.15 -11.32
CA MET A 300 0.55 -3.98 -12.21
C MET A 300 -0.47 -2.97 -11.68
N ILE A 301 -0.29 -2.48 -10.47
CA ILE A 301 -1.16 -1.46 -9.85
C ILE A 301 -0.52 -0.07 -10.05
N CYS A 302 0.74 0.08 -9.64
CA CYS A 302 1.52 1.30 -9.80
C CYS A 302 2.78 1.01 -10.63
N PRO A 303 2.70 1.08 -11.96
CA PRO A 303 3.82 0.75 -12.85
C PRO A 303 5.09 1.52 -12.51
N LEU A 304 6.24 0.87 -12.67
CA LEU A 304 7.57 1.39 -12.34
C LEU A 304 7.86 2.76 -12.98
N THR A 305 7.19 3.09 -14.07
CA THR A 305 7.37 4.36 -14.80
C THR A 305 7.24 5.59 -13.89
N THR A 306 6.23 5.62 -13.00
CA THR A 306 6.01 6.75 -12.08
C THR A 306 7.12 6.83 -11.03
N ALA A 307 7.56 5.69 -10.49
CA ALA A 307 8.67 5.64 -9.53
C ALA A 307 9.99 6.09 -10.17
N TYR A 308 10.22 5.71 -11.43
CA TYR A 308 11.38 6.13 -12.19
C TYR A 308 11.37 7.65 -12.47
N GLU A 309 10.21 8.21 -12.82
CA GLU A 309 10.06 9.66 -13.00
C GLU A 309 10.33 10.42 -11.70
N LEU A 310 9.80 9.95 -10.56
CA LEU A 310 10.10 10.56 -9.26
C LEU A 310 11.61 10.53 -8.98
N HIS A 311 12.27 9.40 -9.22
CA HIS A 311 13.71 9.26 -9.05
C HIS A 311 14.50 10.23 -9.94
N GLN A 312 14.13 10.38 -11.22
CA GLN A 312 14.76 11.33 -12.12
C GLN A 312 14.62 12.78 -11.63
N LYS A 313 13.47 13.14 -11.07
CA LYS A 313 13.22 14.48 -10.51
C LYS A 313 13.89 14.68 -9.13
N MET A 314 14.23 13.61 -8.45
CA MET A 314 14.89 13.58 -7.12
C MET A 314 16.19 12.77 -7.19
N PRO A 315 17.23 13.29 -7.87
CA PRO A 315 18.43 12.50 -8.22
C PRO A 315 19.26 12.04 -7.00
N HIS A 316 19.02 12.60 -5.82
CA HIS A 316 19.61 12.14 -4.56
C HIS A 316 18.86 10.95 -3.93
N SER A 317 17.69 10.57 -4.48
CA SER A 317 16.97 9.38 -4.02
C SER A 317 17.67 8.10 -4.47
N THR A 318 17.41 7.00 -3.76
CA THR A 318 17.81 5.66 -4.20
C THR A 318 16.57 4.93 -4.72
N LEU A 319 16.62 4.39 -5.95
CA LEU A 319 15.55 3.58 -6.51
C LEU A 319 15.97 2.11 -6.58
N TYR A 320 15.19 1.23 -6.01
CA TYR A 320 15.26 -0.21 -6.17
C TYR A 320 14.08 -0.70 -7.04
N ALA A 321 14.37 -1.08 -8.29
CA ALA A 321 13.44 -1.82 -9.14
C ALA A 321 13.60 -3.31 -8.81
N THR A 322 12.64 -3.88 -8.10
CA THR A 322 12.74 -5.23 -7.52
C THR A 322 12.08 -6.29 -8.41
N LEU A 323 12.50 -7.53 -8.32
CA LEU A 323 11.81 -8.66 -8.95
C LEU A 323 10.55 -9.00 -8.12
N ALA A 324 9.55 -8.13 -8.21
CA ALA A 324 8.32 -8.17 -7.42
C ALA A 324 7.15 -7.53 -8.18
N GLY A 325 5.93 -7.75 -7.69
CA GLY A 325 4.73 -7.01 -8.05
C GLY A 325 4.52 -5.78 -7.15
N HIS A 326 3.25 -5.40 -7.00
CA HIS A 326 2.85 -4.27 -6.13
C HIS A 326 3.02 -4.57 -4.65
N SER A 327 2.76 -5.81 -4.24
CA SER A 327 2.67 -6.14 -2.81
C SER A 327 3.97 -5.87 -2.06
N MET A 328 3.86 -5.17 -0.94
CA MET A 328 4.98 -5.05 0.00
C MET A 328 5.39 -6.39 0.63
N LEU A 329 4.57 -7.44 0.48
CA LEU A 329 4.83 -8.78 0.97
C LEU A 329 5.57 -9.66 -0.04
N ASP A 330 5.81 -9.19 -1.26
CA ASP A 330 6.69 -9.90 -2.19
C ASP A 330 8.14 -9.86 -1.66
N LYS A 331 8.83 -10.98 -1.72
CA LYS A 331 10.12 -11.20 -1.04
C LYS A 331 11.15 -10.09 -1.30
N GLU A 332 11.33 -9.70 -2.56
CA GLU A 332 12.31 -8.67 -2.90
C GLU A 332 11.89 -7.28 -2.41
N ASN A 333 10.59 -6.97 -2.37
CA ASN A 333 10.09 -5.75 -1.76
C ASN A 333 10.36 -5.74 -0.25
N ILE A 334 10.12 -6.87 0.46
CA ILE A 334 10.44 -7.00 1.88
C ILE A 334 11.93 -6.70 2.11
N ASN A 335 12.81 -7.39 1.40
CA ASN A 335 14.25 -7.31 1.60
C ASN A 335 14.77 -5.87 1.40
N HIS A 336 14.32 -5.18 0.34
CA HIS A 336 14.76 -3.82 0.06
C HIS A 336 14.12 -2.77 0.99
N LEU A 337 12.87 -2.96 1.42
CA LEU A 337 12.25 -2.09 2.42
C LEU A 337 12.92 -2.21 3.79
N VAL A 338 13.25 -3.45 4.25
CA VAL A 338 14.00 -3.66 5.49
C VAL A 338 15.43 -3.11 5.38
N LYS A 339 16.08 -3.28 4.22
CA LYS A 339 17.40 -2.67 3.97
C LYS A 339 17.33 -1.14 4.06
N ALA A 340 16.31 -0.52 3.50
CA ALA A 340 16.11 0.93 3.55
C ALA A 340 15.90 1.42 4.98
N THR A 341 15.04 0.76 5.77
CA THR A 341 14.81 1.13 7.17
C THR A 341 16.06 0.92 8.02
N ASN A 342 16.84 -0.14 7.78
CA ASN A 342 18.13 -0.37 8.46
C ASN A 342 19.18 0.68 8.13
N HIS A 343 19.18 1.19 6.89
CA HIS A 343 20.08 2.25 6.48
C HIS A 343 19.87 3.55 7.24
N TYR A 344 18.61 3.85 7.58
CA TYR A 344 18.24 5.06 8.30
C TYR A 344 18.09 4.89 9.82
N ALA A 345 18.36 3.70 10.36
CA ALA A 345 18.12 3.34 11.78
C ALA A 345 19.09 3.98 12.78
#